data_6fd30c97c01aa6b57c541e9cee6b804e
#
_entry.id   6fd30c97c01aa6b57c541e9cee6b804e
#
_cell.length_a   1.000
_cell.length_b   1.000
_cell.length_c   1.000
_cell.angle_alpha   90.00
_cell.angle_beta   90.00
_cell.angle_gamma   90.00
#
_symmetry.space_group_name_H-M   'P 1'
#
loop_
_entity.id
_entity.type
_entity.pdbx_description
1 polymer ?
#
loop_
_entity_poly.entity_id
_entity_poly.type
_entity_poly.pdbx_seq_one_letter_code
_entity_poly.pdbx_strand_id
1 'polypeptide(L)'
;MIKLSTLYGGIDIGLKDFQFHAMDRDGNPIGKSKRFPNNVPGMQQLVDHLDEQITENHFSSLSLGMEATGLYWFPLFYALQGHERIQGWDAKLLSLNPKIVESFRNAYPDVDKTDAVDALIIADRVRFGRGIAPQHLHSEQHLSLQRLTRFYIHLTQQQTNLKNYAGSFLFLTFSEWIRTKPFSDSYGVTACKLMKKYQSAEEMANLTSDELQKLLVEFSHNHFREPKQKADELLQLAQDSFSIPAGLVDSIHLLIKQTLQQLDLLNKHLERLKKRIAKEMAKIKHPLLSIPGIGPVTAALLIAEIGDISRFDNEAKLAKFAGLTWRKRESGNFRAEETFMTKSGNVYLRYGFLMAAQSLVNHNDEYQDYYQRKFNETPRHAHKRALSLTARKLVRLIYSMLSTNQLYMTPEERIQHNKGVNNSATSTESVNLSVVDAQINISALDSCSTKTTLSQHKKVKSTSAAKSSSRQKRTQRTQNPPEQYAVNT
;
A
#
# COMPACT_ATOMS: atom_id res chain seq x y z
N MET A 1 -32.65 -26.69 27.04
CA MET A 1 -31.90 -25.80 26.15
C MET A 1 -31.40 -26.62 24.98
N ILE A 2 -31.95 -26.44 23.81
CA ILE A 2 -31.42 -27.03 22.56
C ILE A 2 -30.04 -26.38 22.34
N LYS A 3 -28.97 -27.18 22.49
CA LYS A 3 -27.62 -26.69 22.14
C LYS A 3 -27.65 -26.32 20.65
N LEU A 4 -27.60 -25.02 20.34
CA LEU A 4 -27.43 -24.52 18.99
C LEU A 4 -26.14 -25.14 18.42
N SER A 5 -26.29 -26.12 17.54
CA SER A 5 -25.15 -26.78 16.88
C SER A 5 -24.80 -26.05 15.60
N THR A 6 -23.51 -25.76 15.40
CA THR A 6 -23.00 -25.01 14.23
C THR A 6 -22.27 -25.97 13.31
N LEU A 7 -22.59 -25.95 12.01
CA LEU A 7 -21.80 -26.58 10.96
C LEU A 7 -20.65 -25.65 10.59
N TYR A 8 -19.43 -26.17 10.64
CA TYR A 8 -18.23 -25.43 10.25
C TYR A 8 -17.74 -25.94 8.88
N GLY A 9 -17.75 -25.09 7.88
CA GLY A 9 -17.31 -25.41 6.54
C GLY A 9 -16.06 -24.64 6.12
N GLY A 10 -15.18 -25.31 5.38
CA GLY A 10 -14.01 -24.73 4.74
C GLY A 10 -14.04 -24.93 3.25
N ILE A 11 -13.71 -23.87 2.51
CA ILE A 11 -13.64 -23.89 1.06
C ILE A 11 -12.24 -23.48 0.63
N ASP A 12 -11.55 -24.40 -0.06
CA ASP A 12 -10.33 -24.10 -0.80
C ASP A 12 -10.67 -23.86 -2.27
N ILE A 13 -10.25 -22.71 -2.82
CA ILE A 13 -10.73 -22.21 -4.12
C ILE A 13 -9.63 -22.20 -5.17
N GLY A 14 -9.87 -22.97 -6.25
CA GLY A 14 -9.13 -22.91 -7.49
C GLY A 14 -9.84 -22.09 -8.58
N LEU A 15 -9.18 -21.95 -9.72
CA LEU A 15 -9.74 -21.28 -10.90
C LEU A 15 -10.97 -22.03 -11.47
N LYS A 16 -10.88 -23.35 -11.60
CA LYS A 16 -11.91 -24.18 -12.27
C LYS A 16 -12.92 -24.76 -11.30
N ASP A 17 -12.48 -25.11 -10.12
CA ASP A 17 -13.24 -25.78 -9.08
C ASP A 17 -12.84 -25.29 -7.69
N PHE A 18 -13.62 -25.68 -6.70
CA PHE A 18 -13.31 -25.50 -5.30
C PHE A 18 -13.59 -26.77 -4.52
N GLN A 19 -12.80 -27.00 -3.50
CA GLN A 19 -12.95 -28.12 -2.57
C GLN A 19 -13.65 -27.65 -1.30
N PHE A 20 -14.66 -28.41 -0.87
CA PHE A 20 -15.41 -28.15 0.37
C PHE A 20 -15.20 -29.28 1.37
N HIS A 21 -15.06 -28.91 2.66
CA HIS A 21 -15.04 -29.82 3.78
C HIS A 21 -15.88 -29.26 4.92
N ALA A 22 -16.64 -30.11 5.61
CA ALA A 22 -17.47 -29.74 6.74
C ALA A 22 -17.13 -30.56 7.98
N MET A 23 -17.31 -29.95 9.15
CA MET A 23 -17.11 -30.58 10.46
C MET A 23 -18.07 -30.03 11.53
N ASP A 24 -18.28 -30.80 12.58
CA ASP A 24 -19.01 -30.37 13.76
C ASP A 24 -18.14 -29.54 14.74
N ARG A 25 -18.68 -29.20 15.89
CA ARG A 25 -17.99 -28.46 16.94
C ARG A 25 -16.79 -29.20 17.51
N ASP A 26 -16.85 -30.52 17.56
CA ASP A 26 -15.82 -31.37 18.17
C ASP A 26 -14.69 -31.70 17.17
N GLY A 27 -14.88 -31.31 15.91
CA GLY A 27 -13.93 -31.51 14.80
C GLY A 27 -14.16 -32.80 14.03
N ASN A 28 -15.27 -33.52 14.30
CA ASN A 28 -15.60 -34.70 13.51
C ASN A 28 -16.06 -34.31 12.11
N PRO A 29 -15.57 -34.96 11.04
CA PRO A 29 -16.00 -34.70 9.69
C PRO A 29 -17.50 -34.97 9.51
N ILE A 30 -18.21 -34.07 8.85
CA ILE A 30 -19.58 -34.24 8.41
C ILE A 30 -19.56 -34.56 6.90
N GLY A 31 -19.69 -35.83 6.60
CA GLY A 31 -19.55 -36.35 5.24
C GLY A 31 -18.10 -36.35 4.75
N LYS A 32 -17.94 -36.61 3.43
CA LYS A 32 -16.64 -36.57 2.73
C LYS A 32 -16.38 -35.21 2.12
N SER A 33 -15.11 -34.84 2.02
CA SER A 33 -14.74 -33.68 1.19
C SER A 33 -15.31 -33.80 -0.23
N LYS A 34 -15.89 -32.71 -0.73
CA LYS A 34 -16.57 -32.68 -2.04
C LYS A 34 -15.99 -31.58 -2.92
N ARG A 35 -15.83 -31.86 -4.20
CA ARG A 35 -15.36 -30.89 -5.20
C ARG A 35 -16.55 -30.39 -6.01
N PHE A 36 -16.58 -29.07 -6.24
CA PHE A 36 -17.62 -28.40 -7.01
C PHE A 36 -16.97 -27.48 -8.05
N PRO A 37 -17.58 -27.31 -9.24
CA PRO A 37 -17.12 -26.32 -10.21
C PRO A 37 -17.20 -24.89 -9.65
N ASN A 38 -16.20 -24.05 -9.92
CA ASN A 38 -16.21 -22.65 -9.50
C ASN A 38 -17.06 -21.80 -10.47
N ASN A 39 -18.36 -22.04 -10.46
CA ASN A 39 -19.38 -21.35 -11.28
C ASN A 39 -20.74 -21.37 -10.56
N VAL A 40 -21.77 -20.76 -11.18
CA VAL A 40 -23.12 -20.69 -10.59
C VAL A 40 -23.74 -22.07 -10.33
N PRO A 41 -23.71 -23.03 -11.25
CA PRO A 41 -24.19 -24.38 -10.97
C PRO A 41 -23.46 -25.08 -9.81
N GLY A 42 -22.13 -24.92 -9.73
CA GLY A 42 -21.34 -25.51 -8.63
C GLY A 42 -21.62 -24.84 -7.29
N MET A 43 -21.86 -23.52 -7.26
CA MET A 43 -22.36 -22.84 -6.08
C MET A 43 -23.71 -23.39 -5.64
N GLN A 44 -24.66 -23.60 -6.58
CA GLN A 44 -25.97 -24.16 -6.25
C GLN A 44 -25.84 -25.57 -5.67
N GLN A 45 -25.02 -26.44 -6.27
CA GLN A 45 -24.70 -27.77 -5.75
C GLN A 45 -24.12 -27.73 -4.34
N LEU A 46 -23.27 -26.74 -4.03
CA LEU A 46 -22.77 -26.53 -2.65
C LEU A 46 -23.91 -26.16 -1.71
N VAL A 47 -24.80 -25.24 -2.09
CA VAL A 47 -25.93 -24.82 -1.27
C VAL A 47 -26.89 -25.99 -1.01
N ASP A 48 -27.21 -26.79 -2.03
CA ASP A 48 -28.05 -27.97 -1.90
C ASP A 48 -27.39 -29.00 -0.95
N HIS A 49 -26.07 -29.20 -1.10
CA HIS A 49 -25.33 -30.08 -0.20
C HIS A 49 -25.28 -29.59 1.24
N LEU A 50 -25.16 -28.27 1.46
CA LEU A 50 -25.22 -27.69 2.79
C LEU A 50 -26.61 -27.87 3.41
N ASP A 51 -27.67 -27.74 2.62
CA ASP A 51 -29.05 -27.96 3.07
C ASP A 51 -29.28 -29.39 3.56
N GLU A 52 -28.82 -30.38 2.77
CA GLU A 52 -28.81 -31.78 3.18
C GLU A 52 -28.08 -31.97 4.53
N GLN A 53 -26.84 -31.50 4.64
CA GLN A 53 -26.03 -31.69 5.84
C GLN A 53 -26.63 -30.99 7.09
N ILE A 54 -27.19 -29.79 6.91
CA ILE A 54 -27.82 -29.02 7.99
C ILE A 54 -29.09 -29.74 8.48
N THR A 55 -29.90 -30.22 7.55
CA THR A 55 -31.16 -30.89 7.86
C THR A 55 -30.95 -32.25 8.50
N GLU A 56 -30.10 -33.12 7.90
CA GLU A 56 -29.83 -34.48 8.40
C GLU A 56 -29.19 -34.48 9.80
N ASN A 57 -28.30 -33.52 10.08
CA ASN A 57 -27.57 -33.48 11.35
C ASN A 57 -28.16 -32.46 12.35
N HIS A 58 -29.28 -31.84 12.02
CA HIS A 58 -30.01 -30.87 12.91
C HIS A 58 -29.13 -29.69 13.34
N PHE A 59 -28.29 -29.16 12.43
CA PHE A 59 -27.57 -27.92 12.70
C PHE A 59 -28.51 -26.72 12.67
N SER A 60 -28.23 -25.72 13.52
CA SER A 60 -29.03 -24.49 13.61
C SER A 60 -28.32 -23.25 13.06
N SER A 61 -27.03 -23.36 12.76
CA SER A 61 -26.24 -22.25 12.21
C SER A 61 -25.09 -22.77 11.37
N LEU A 62 -24.58 -21.92 10.48
CA LEU A 62 -23.48 -22.21 9.56
C LEU A 62 -22.34 -21.20 9.75
N SER A 63 -21.11 -21.69 9.82
CA SER A 63 -19.92 -20.86 9.73
C SER A 63 -19.05 -21.35 8.58
N LEU A 64 -18.98 -20.58 7.49
CA LEU A 64 -18.30 -20.97 6.26
C LEU A 64 -17.10 -20.07 6.02
N GLY A 65 -15.92 -20.66 5.90
CA GLY A 65 -14.68 -19.94 5.61
C GLY A 65 -14.09 -20.27 4.27
N MET A 66 -13.42 -19.29 3.69
CA MET A 66 -12.63 -19.49 2.48
C MET A 66 -11.36 -18.65 2.54
N GLU A 67 -10.28 -19.18 1.94
CA GLU A 67 -9.01 -18.47 1.89
C GLU A 67 -9.06 -17.38 0.82
N ALA A 68 -8.68 -16.14 1.20
CA ALA A 68 -8.68 -14.99 0.29
C ALA A 68 -7.40 -14.93 -0.55
N THR A 69 -7.08 -16.00 -1.27
CA THR A 69 -5.96 -16.05 -2.20
C THR A 69 -6.38 -15.54 -3.58
N GLY A 70 -5.65 -14.57 -4.11
CA GLY A 70 -5.98 -13.96 -5.41
C GLY A 70 -7.38 -13.32 -5.44
N LEU A 71 -8.12 -13.55 -6.53
CA LEU A 71 -9.48 -13.01 -6.75
C LEU A 71 -10.56 -14.08 -6.95
N TYR A 72 -10.18 -15.36 -7.06
CA TYR A 72 -11.13 -16.43 -7.42
C TYR A 72 -12.19 -16.71 -6.36
N TRP A 73 -11.89 -16.41 -5.09
CA TRP A 73 -12.81 -16.55 -3.97
C TRP A 73 -13.95 -15.51 -3.97
N PHE A 74 -13.70 -14.33 -4.54
CA PHE A 74 -14.58 -13.18 -4.41
C PHE A 74 -15.96 -13.38 -5.05
N PRO A 75 -16.10 -13.89 -6.31
CA PRO A 75 -17.40 -14.11 -6.91
C PRO A 75 -18.26 -15.12 -6.13
N LEU A 76 -17.65 -16.24 -5.69
CA LEU A 76 -18.34 -17.25 -4.89
C LEU A 76 -18.79 -16.69 -3.53
N PHE A 77 -17.91 -15.97 -2.85
CA PHE A 77 -18.22 -15.35 -1.56
C PHE A 77 -19.38 -14.35 -1.66
N TYR A 78 -19.34 -13.50 -2.68
CA TYR A 78 -20.39 -12.52 -2.93
C TYR A 78 -21.73 -13.17 -3.27
N ALA A 79 -21.71 -14.20 -4.12
CA ALA A 79 -22.91 -14.94 -4.49
C ALA A 79 -23.53 -15.67 -3.29
N LEU A 80 -22.71 -16.34 -2.46
CA LEU A 80 -23.19 -17.02 -1.24
C LEU A 80 -23.77 -16.02 -0.23
N GLN A 81 -23.19 -14.82 -0.08
CA GLN A 81 -23.71 -13.80 0.82
C GLN A 81 -25.09 -13.30 0.42
N GLY A 82 -25.37 -13.22 -0.88
CA GLY A 82 -26.69 -12.83 -1.41
C GLY A 82 -27.70 -13.97 -1.51
N HIS A 83 -27.33 -15.21 -1.20
CA HIS A 83 -28.18 -16.36 -1.40
C HIS A 83 -29.20 -16.54 -0.26
N GLU A 84 -30.50 -16.63 -0.56
CA GLU A 84 -31.59 -16.65 0.43
C GLU A 84 -31.46 -17.75 1.47
N ARG A 85 -31.14 -19.00 1.05
CA ARG A 85 -30.95 -20.12 1.98
C ARG A 85 -29.79 -19.88 2.94
N ILE A 86 -28.66 -19.32 2.45
CA ILE A 86 -27.49 -18.99 3.29
C ILE A 86 -27.89 -17.96 4.35
N GLN A 87 -28.66 -16.94 3.98
CA GLN A 87 -29.16 -15.94 4.92
C GLN A 87 -30.11 -16.54 5.94
N GLY A 88 -30.91 -17.55 5.56
CA GLY A 88 -31.86 -18.23 6.44
C GLY A 88 -31.21 -19.08 7.54
N TRP A 89 -29.93 -19.47 7.41
CA TRP A 89 -29.25 -20.37 8.38
C TRP A 89 -28.41 -19.65 9.46
N ASP A 90 -28.62 -18.37 9.72
CA ASP A 90 -27.72 -17.59 10.59
C ASP A 90 -26.24 -17.81 10.18
N ALA A 91 -25.97 -17.70 8.90
CA ALA A 91 -24.68 -18.05 8.34
C ALA A 91 -23.64 -16.94 8.54
N LYS A 92 -22.44 -17.33 9.00
CA LYS A 92 -21.25 -16.47 9.07
C LYS A 92 -20.30 -16.83 7.95
N LEU A 93 -20.21 -15.96 6.96
CA LEU A 93 -19.21 -16.11 5.90
C LEU A 93 -17.91 -15.41 6.29
N LEU A 94 -16.81 -16.12 6.21
CA LEU A 94 -15.48 -15.68 6.69
C LEU A 94 -14.46 -15.77 5.56
N SER A 95 -13.86 -14.65 5.21
CA SER A 95 -12.68 -14.65 4.32
C SER A 95 -11.42 -14.64 5.18
N LEU A 96 -10.62 -15.66 5.05
CA LEU A 96 -9.42 -15.88 5.86
C LEU A 96 -8.17 -15.32 5.15
N ASN A 97 -7.31 -14.66 5.93
CA ASN A 97 -6.02 -14.23 5.42
C ASN A 97 -5.14 -15.48 5.20
N PRO A 98 -4.52 -15.65 3.99
CA PRO A 98 -3.66 -16.78 3.68
C PRO A 98 -2.58 -17.06 4.74
N LYS A 99 -1.95 -16.03 5.28
CA LYS A 99 -0.94 -16.18 6.34
C LYS A 99 -1.49 -16.77 7.65
N ILE A 100 -2.78 -16.58 7.93
CA ILE A 100 -3.41 -17.17 9.10
C ILE A 100 -3.68 -18.65 8.85
N VAL A 101 -4.13 -19.00 7.65
CA VAL A 101 -4.34 -20.40 7.24
C VAL A 101 -3.02 -21.15 7.22
N GLU A 102 -1.99 -20.59 6.58
CA GLU A 102 -0.64 -21.15 6.54
C GLU A 102 -0.04 -21.37 7.96
N SER A 103 -0.19 -20.37 8.85
CA SER A 103 0.27 -20.51 10.23
C SER A 103 -0.53 -21.57 11.00
N PHE A 104 -1.79 -21.77 10.71
CA PHE A 104 -2.64 -22.77 11.35
C PHE A 104 -2.34 -24.18 10.81
N ARG A 105 -1.91 -24.30 9.56
CA ARG A 105 -1.41 -25.56 8.97
C ARG A 105 -0.28 -26.18 9.78
N ASN A 106 0.57 -25.39 10.43
CA ASN A 106 1.65 -25.91 11.28
C ASN A 106 1.15 -26.72 12.51
N ALA A 107 -0.15 -26.67 12.80
CA ALA A 107 -0.77 -27.56 13.80
C ALA A 107 -1.06 -28.96 13.26
N TYR A 108 -0.84 -29.20 11.97
CA TYR A 108 -1.01 -30.46 11.27
C TYR A 108 0.34 -30.93 10.71
N PRO A 109 1.24 -31.45 11.56
CA PRO A 109 2.50 -32.03 11.10
C PRO A 109 2.19 -33.28 10.24
N ASP A 110 3.02 -33.52 9.25
CA ASP A 110 3.02 -34.73 8.42
C ASP A 110 1.75 -34.98 7.57
N VAL A 111 0.95 -33.93 7.31
CA VAL A 111 -0.24 -34.05 6.44
C VAL A 111 0.10 -33.60 5.03
N ASP A 112 -0.25 -34.40 4.03
CA ASP A 112 -0.05 -34.13 2.62
C ASP A 112 -0.74 -32.80 2.21
N LYS A 113 -0.11 -32.10 1.27
CA LYS A 113 -0.70 -30.89 0.70
C LYS A 113 -1.62 -31.26 -0.45
N THR A 114 -2.92 -31.32 -0.17
CA THR A 114 -3.99 -31.54 -1.15
C THR A 114 -5.12 -30.55 -0.93
N ASP A 115 -5.89 -30.24 -1.97
CA ASP A 115 -7.04 -29.31 -1.89
C ASP A 115 -8.05 -29.77 -0.79
N ALA A 116 -8.24 -31.08 -0.62
CA ALA A 116 -9.14 -31.63 0.40
C ALA A 116 -8.63 -31.35 1.83
N VAL A 117 -7.32 -31.46 2.04
CA VAL A 117 -6.67 -31.14 3.32
C VAL A 117 -6.69 -29.61 3.54
N ASP A 118 -6.50 -28.81 2.51
CA ASP A 118 -6.57 -27.35 2.61
C ASP A 118 -7.98 -26.90 3.01
N ALA A 119 -9.03 -27.47 2.42
CA ALA A 119 -10.43 -27.25 2.81
C ALA A 119 -10.71 -27.69 4.27
N LEU A 120 -10.16 -28.84 4.71
CA LEU A 120 -10.25 -29.28 6.12
C LEU A 120 -9.58 -28.28 7.06
N ILE A 121 -8.37 -27.86 6.77
CA ILE A 121 -7.62 -26.88 7.60
C ILE A 121 -8.38 -25.55 7.69
N ILE A 122 -9.00 -25.10 6.58
CA ILE A 122 -9.85 -23.91 6.57
C ILE A 122 -11.08 -24.13 7.46
N ALA A 123 -11.76 -25.27 7.38
CA ALA A 123 -12.92 -25.59 8.22
C ALA A 123 -12.56 -25.61 9.71
N ASP A 124 -11.45 -26.27 10.07
CA ASP A 124 -10.99 -26.32 11.46
C ASP A 124 -10.51 -24.96 11.97
N ARG A 125 -9.91 -24.14 11.10
CA ARG A 125 -9.56 -22.77 11.43
C ARG A 125 -10.80 -21.91 11.73
N VAL A 126 -11.89 -22.11 10.99
CA VAL A 126 -13.19 -21.47 11.24
C VAL A 126 -13.77 -21.94 12.56
N ARG A 127 -13.77 -23.25 12.82
CA ARG A 127 -14.22 -23.86 14.06
C ARG A 127 -13.47 -23.34 15.28
N PHE A 128 -12.15 -23.24 15.20
CA PHE A 128 -11.30 -22.68 16.25
C PHE A 128 -11.65 -21.23 16.57
N GLY A 129 -12.12 -20.43 15.60
CA GLY A 129 -12.76 -19.13 15.76
C GLY A 129 -11.90 -18.01 16.32
N ARG A 130 -10.82 -18.31 17.06
CA ARG A 130 -10.03 -17.31 17.79
C ARG A 130 -9.31 -16.35 16.84
N GLY A 131 -9.63 -15.05 16.97
CA GLY A 131 -8.96 -14.01 16.17
C GLY A 131 -9.44 -13.89 14.71
N ILE A 132 -10.57 -14.52 14.37
CA ILE A 132 -11.29 -14.29 13.12
C ILE A 132 -12.38 -13.26 13.43
N ALA A 133 -12.33 -12.13 12.76
CA ALA A 133 -13.43 -11.18 12.74
C ALA A 133 -14.39 -11.56 11.60
N PRO A 134 -15.71 -11.47 11.77
CA PRO A 134 -16.65 -11.54 10.68
C PRO A 134 -16.24 -10.55 9.59
N GLN A 135 -16.20 -11.00 8.33
CA GLN A 135 -15.86 -10.09 7.25
C GLN A 135 -17.14 -9.37 6.84
N HIS A 136 -17.20 -8.09 7.15
CA HIS A 136 -18.14 -7.22 6.48
C HIS A 136 -17.67 -7.01 5.06
N LEU A 137 -18.44 -7.42 4.07
CA LEU A 137 -18.21 -6.96 2.71
C LEU A 137 -18.34 -5.44 2.71
N HIS A 138 -17.34 -4.80 2.15
CA HIS A 138 -17.42 -3.38 1.88
C HIS A 138 -18.60 -3.11 0.94
N SER A 139 -19.23 -1.96 1.07
CA SER A 139 -20.24 -1.54 0.08
C SER A 139 -19.64 -1.55 -1.32
N GLU A 140 -20.47 -1.69 -2.35
CA GLU A 140 -20.04 -1.69 -3.75
C GLU A 140 -19.15 -0.48 -4.09
N GLN A 141 -19.43 0.67 -3.49
CA GLN A 141 -18.64 1.89 -3.66
C GLN A 141 -17.23 1.72 -3.11
N HIS A 142 -17.08 1.17 -1.90
CA HIS A 142 -15.76 0.90 -1.31
C HIS A 142 -15.01 -0.19 -2.10
N LEU A 143 -15.70 -1.23 -2.56
CA LEU A 143 -15.10 -2.28 -3.39
C LEU A 143 -14.60 -1.74 -4.72
N SER A 144 -15.40 -0.92 -5.41
CA SER A 144 -14.99 -0.27 -6.65
C SER A 144 -13.76 0.61 -6.43
N LEU A 145 -13.78 1.44 -5.39
CA LEU A 145 -12.68 2.31 -5.02
C LEU A 145 -11.42 1.51 -4.65
N GLN A 146 -11.58 0.39 -3.95
CA GLN A 146 -10.48 -0.52 -3.60
C GLN A 146 -9.80 -1.11 -4.84
N ARG A 147 -10.57 -1.57 -5.84
CA ARG A 147 -9.98 -2.08 -7.08
C ARG A 147 -9.21 -1.02 -7.83
N LEU A 148 -9.77 0.19 -7.94
CA LEU A 148 -9.12 1.32 -8.62
C LEU A 148 -7.83 1.76 -7.91
N THR A 149 -7.84 1.88 -6.57
CA THR A 149 -6.67 2.31 -5.81
C THR A 149 -5.57 1.25 -5.78
N ARG A 150 -5.91 -0.03 -5.68
CA ARG A 150 -4.94 -1.12 -5.79
C ARG A 150 -4.30 -1.17 -7.17
N PHE A 151 -5.09 -1.00 -8.23
CA PHE A 151 -4.55 -0.94 -9.59
C PHE A 151 -3.66 0.31 -9.80
N TYR A 152 -4.04 1.46 -9.21
CA TYR A 152 -3.18 2.64 -9.21
C TYR A 152 -1.81 2.37 -8.56
N ILE A 153 -1.78 1.68 -7.41
CA ILE A 153 -0.53 1.29 -6.75
C ILE A 153 0.30 0.35 -7.66
N HIS A 154 -0.35 -0.63 -8.28
CA HIS A 154 0.31 -1.54 -9.22
C HIS A 154 0.99 -0.77 -10.37
N LEU A 155 0.29 0.15 -11.03
CA LEU A 155 0.88 0.97 -12.10
C LEU A 155 1.98 1.90 -11.58
N THR A 156 1.87 2.46 -10.38
CA THR A 156 2.92 3.27 -9.76
C THR A 156 4.19 2.45 -9.52
N GLN A 157 4.04 1.19 -9.12
CA GLN A 157 5.16 0.28 -8.95
C GLN A 157 5.83 -0.04 -10.31
N GLN A 158 5.02 -0.31 -11.34
CA GLN A 158 5.55 -0.51 -12.70
C GLN A 158 6.30 0.73 -13.20
N GLN A 159 5.76 1.93 -12.97
CA GLN A 159 6.42 3.19 -13.31
C GLN A 159 7.79 3.30 -12.63
N THR A 160 7.89 2.95 -11.34
CA THR A 160 9.16 2.97 -10.61
C THR A 160 10.15 1.97 -11.20
N ASN A 161 9.71 0.76 -11.52
CA ASN A 161 10.54 -0.27 -12.13
C ASN A 161 11.08 0.19 -13.50
N LEU A 162 10.23 0.78 -14.35
CA LEU A 162 10.65 1.31 -15.65
C LEU A 162 11.63 2.49 -15.50
N LYS A 163 11.41 3.39 -14.53
CA LYS A 163 12.36 4.48 -14.22
C LYS A 163 13.73 3.94 -13.82
N ASN A 164 13.78 2.93 -12.96
CA ASN A 164 15.02 2.29 -12.55
C ASN A 164 15.70 1.60 -13.73
N TYR A 165 14.94 0.91 -14.58
CA TYR A 165 15.44 0.24 -15.76
C TYR A 165 16.01 1.23 -16.78
N ALA A 166 15.29 2.30 -17.11
CA ALA A 166 15.77 3.39 -17.95
C ALA A 166 17.04 4.04 -17.37
N GLY A 167 17.08 4.25 -16.05
CA GLY A 167 18.25 4.79 -15.36
C GLY A 167 19.51 3.93 -15.53
N SER A 168 19.35 2.60 -15.53
CA SER A 168 20.49 1.69 -15.76
C SER A 168 21.06 1.81 -17.16
N PHE A 169 20.22 1.96 -18.18
CA PHE A 169 20.67 2.19 -19.55
C PHE A 169 21.24 3.60 -19.76
N LEU A 170 20.58 4.60 -19.16
CA LEU A 170 21.08 5.97 -19.23
C LEU A 170 22.45 6.12 -18.57
N PHE A 171 22.73 5.36 -17.51
CA PHE A 171 24.07 5.34 -16.90
C PHE A 171 25.15 4.86 -17.89
N LEU A 172 24.83 3.95 -18.79
CA LEU A 172 25.79 3.46 -19.81
C LEU A 172 26.10 4.52 -20.86
N THR A 173 25.11 5.33 -21.25
CA THR A 173 25.25 6.31 -22.33
C THR A 173 25.48 7.73 -21.81
N PHE A 174 25.15 8.02 -20.56
CA PHE A 174 25.33 9.34 -19.95
C PHE A 174 25.43 9.18 -18.41
N SER A 175 26.59 8.71 -17.92
CA SER A 175 26.81 8.35 -16.50
C SER A 175 26.56 9.50 -15.53
N GLU A 176 27.03 10.73 -15.87
CA GLU A 176 26.91 11.91 -15.02
C GLU A 176 25.47 12.39 -14.87
N TRP A 177 24.60 12.15 -15.84
CA TRP A 177 23.17 12.44 -15.69
C TRP A 177 22.53 11.74 -14.51
N ILE A 178 22.85 10.45 -14.33
CA ILE A 178 22.30 9.64 -13.23
C ILE A 178 22.95 10.00 -11.89
N ARG A 179 24.26 10.30 -11.90
CA ARG A 179 25.04 10.63 -10.70
C ARG A 179 24.68 12.01 -10.14
N THR A 180 24.54 13.01 -10.98
CA THR A 180 24.32 14.41 -10.59
C THR A 180 22.85 14.81 -10.53
N LYS A 181 22.00 14.16 -11.33
CA LYS A 181 20.55 14.44 -11.47
C LYS A 181 20.31 15.91 -11.83
N PRO A 182 20.72 16.35 -13.03
CA PRO A 182 20.69 17.77 -13.42
C PRO A 182 19.28 18.37 -13.49
N PHE A 183 18.24 17.57 -13.50
CA PHE A 183 16.84 18.00 -13.46
C PHE A 183 16.17 17.61 -12.13
N SER A 184 15.24 18.44 -11.68
CA SER A 184 14.41 18.14 -10.50
C SER A 184 13.61 16.85 -10.64
N ASP A 185 13.10 16.57 -11.84
CA ASP A 185 12.58 15.27 -12.26
C ASP A 185 13.43 14.74 -13.41
N SER A 186 14.21 13.70 -13.15
CA SER A 186 15.07 13.05 -14.16
C SER A 186 14.28 12.45 -15.33
N TYR A 187 12.97 12.27 -15.19
CA TYR A 187 12.05 11.77 -16.20
C TYR A 187 10.95 12.79 -16.54
N GLY A 188 11.18 14.08 -16.25
CA GLY A 188 10.30 15.17 -16.66
C GLY A 188 10.32 15.38 -18.19
N VAL A 189 9.39 16.19 -18.67
CA VAL A 189 9.15 16.39 -20.13
C VAL A 189 10.44 16.78 -20.86
N THR A 190 11.16 17.77 -20.36
CA THR A 190 12.42 18.26 -20.99
C THR A 190 13.50 17.19 -20.99
N ALA A 191 13.71 16.53 -19.84
CA ALA A 191 14.67 15.45 -19.71
C ALA A 191 14.38 14.29 -20.68
N CYS A 192 13.12 13.85 -20.74
CA CYS A 192 12.69 12.78 -21.67
C CYS A 192 12.85 13.18 -23.15
N LYS A 193 12.58 14.44 -23.51
CA LYS A 193 12.79 14.93 -24.90
C LYS A 193 14.27 14.91 -25.28
N LEU A 194 15.15 15.33 -24.34
CA LEU A 194 16.60 15.27 -24.57
C LEU A 194 17.08 13.83 -24.72
N MET A 195 16.71 12.90 -23.83
CA MET A 195 17.07 11.48 -23.89
C MET A 195 16.55 10.79 -25.15
N LYS A 196 15.41 11.22 -25.71
CA LYS A 196 14.87 10.68 -26.96
C LYS A 196 15.59 11.23 -28.19
N LYS A 197 16.17 12.43 -28.10
CA LYS A 197 16.83 13.11 -29.19
C LYS A 197 18.29 12.71 -29.31
N TYR A 198 19.03 12.69 -28.19
CA TYR A 198 20.46 12.41 -28.15
C TYR A 198 20.74 11.00 -27.65
N GLN A 199 21.56 10.24 -28.37
CA GLN A 199 21.83 8.82 -28.11
C GLN A 199 22.81 8.61 -26.95
N SER A 200 23.77 9.56 -26.80
CA SER A 200 24.84 9.46 -25.82
C SER A 200 25.25 10.84 -25.29
N ALA A 201 26.06 10.84 -24.24
CA ALA A 201 26.73 12.02 -23.73
C ALA A 201 27.67 12.64 -24.79
N GLU A 202 28.39 11.81 -25.56
CA GLU A 202 29.29 12.24 -26.61
C GLU A 202 28.56 13.04 -27.72
N GLU A 203 27.39 12.56 -28.17
CA GLU A 203 26.56 13.29 -29.12
C GLU A 203 26.10 14.65 -28.57
N MET A 204 25.75 14.72 -27.28
CA MET A 204 25.37 15.98 -26.65
C MET A 204 26.57 16.91 -26.44
N ALA A 205 27.75 16.39 -26.12
CA ALA A 205 28.97 17.16 -25.93
C ALA A 205 29.44 17.87 -27.19
N ASN A 206 29.02 17.40 -28.38
CA ASN A 206 29.33 18.03 -29.67
C ASN A 206 28.45 19.25 -29.99
N LEU A 207 27.46 19.57 -29.14
CA LEU A 207 26.62 20.75 -29.29
C LEU A 207 27.30 22.00 -28.75
N THR A 208 26.95 23.15 -29.32
CA THR A 208 27.28 24.45 -28.72
C THR A 208 26.31 24.79 -27.57
N SER A 209 26.77 25.61 -26.62
CA SER A 209 25.93 26.10 -25.50
C SER A 209 24.64 26.76 -26.02
N ASP A 210 24.72 27.54 -27.09
CA ASP A 210 23.58 28.25 -27.69
C ASP A 210 22.56 27.29 -28.34
N GLU A 211 23.01 26.21 -28.98
CA GLU A 211 22.10 25.17 -29.52
C GLU A 211 21.37 24.43 -28.41
N LEU A 212 22.09 24.01 -27.38
CA LEU A 212 21.46 23.31 -26.24
C LEU A 212 20.55 24.24 -25.46
N GLN A 213 20.88 25.52 -25.29
CA GLN A 213 20.02 26.53 -24.70
C GLN A 213 18.69 26.66 -25.46
N LYS A 214 18.73 26.78 -26.80
CA LYS A 214 17.54 26.85 -27.65
C LYS A 214 16.63 25.63 -27.43
N LEU A 215 17.21 24.43 -27.40
CA LEU A 215 16.46 23.20 -27.12
C LEU A 215 15.84 23.16 -25.72
N LEU A 216 16.56 23.62 -24.71
CA LEU A 216 16.03 23.71 -23.36
C LEU A 216 14.84 24.65 -23.28
N VAL A 217 14.90 25.81 -23.90
CA VAL A 217 13.80 26.77 -24.01
C VAL A 217 12.59 26.16 -24.71
N GLU A 218 12.82 25.53 -25.89
CA GLU A 218 11.75 24.87 -26.66
C GLU A 218 11.10 23.73 -25.88
N PHE A 219 11.89 22.82 -25.33
CA PHE A 219 11.37 21.61 -24.66
C PHE A 219 10.70 21.89 -23.32
N SER A 220 11.12 22.97 -22.63
CA SER A 220 10.55 23.38 -21.35
C SER A 220 9.43 24.41 -21.49
N HIS A 221 9.12 24.90 -22.70
CA HIS A 221 8.23 26.03 -22.91
C HIS A 221 8.65 27.24 -22.06
N ASN A 222 9.95 27.55 -22.07
CA ASN A 222 10.57 28.69 -21.38
C ASN A 222 10.42 28.68 -19.85
N HIS A 223 10.43 27.49 -19.23
CA HIS A 223 10.32 27.37 -17.76
C HIS A 223 11.66 27.46 -17.01
N PHE A 224 12.80 27.51 -17.70
CA PHE A 224 14.10 27.71 -17.07
C PHE A 224 14.36 29.20 -16.83
N ARG A 225 14.79 29.54 -15.60
CA ARG A 225 15.21 30.92 -15.27
C ARG A 225 16.50 31.29 -15.98
N GLU A 226 17.47 30.36 -16.00
CA GLU A 226 18.81 30.52 -16.55
C GLU A 226 19.12 29.36 -17.53
N PRO A 227 18.51 29.39 -18.74
CA PRO A 227 18.65 28.27 -19.67
C PRO A 227 20.06 28.12 -20.21
N LYS A 228 20.85 29.22 -20.31
CA LYS A 228 22.26 29.17 -20.74
C LYS A 228 23.14 28.47 -19.73
N GLN A 229 23.04 28.84 -18.44
CA GLN A 229 23.78 28.19 -17.37
C GLN A 229 23.45 26.70 -17.30
N LYS A 230 22.16 26.34 -17.53
CA LYS A 230 21.73 24.95 -17.57
C LYS A 230 22.27 24.17 -18.76
N ALA A 231 22.43 24.84 -19.91
CA ALA A 231 23.07 24.26 -21.09
C ALA A 231 24.57 24.00 -20.83
N ASP A 232 25.28 24.97 -20.25
CA ASP A 232 26.68 24.82 -19.91
C ASP A 232 26.93 23.71 -18.89
N GLU A 233 26.06 23.59 -17.86
CA GLU A 233 26.07 22.48 -16.89
C GLU A 233 25.93 21.12 -17.61
N LEU A 234 24.95 20.99 -18.49
CA LEU A 234 24.70 19.72 -19.19
C LEU A 234 25.83 19.35 -20.14
N LEU A 235 26.44 20.32 -20.83
CA LEU A 235 27.62 20.10 -21.68
C LEU A 235 28.81 19.61 -20.86
N GLN A 236 29.08 20.22 -19.72
CA GLN A 236 30.12 19.76 -18.80
C GLN A 236 29.89 18.33 -18.34
N LEU A 237 28.65 18.01 -17.92
CA LEU A 237 28.29 16.65 -17.52
C LEU A 237 28.43 15.64 -18.66
N ALA A 238 28.17 16.07 -19.90
CA ALA A 238 28.33 15.23 -21.07
C ALA A 238 29.81 14.93 -21.34
N GLN A 239 30.68 15.93 -21.20
CA GLN A 239 32.14 15.79 -21.34
C GLN A 239 32.76 14.92 -20.24
N ASP A 240 32.20 14.97 -19.01
CA ASP A 240 32.68 14.19 -17.86
C ASP A 240 32.17 12.75 -17.88
N SER A 241 31.27 12.39 -18.80
CA SER A 241 30.67 11.05 -18.86
C SER A 241 31.55 10.05 -19.60
N PHE A 242 31.46 8.78 -19.18
CA PHE A 242 32.16 7.70 -19.88
C PHE A 242 31.56 7.45 -21.27
N SER A 243 32.43 7.21 -22.26
CA SER A 243 32.05 6.72 -23.59
C SER A 243 31.96 5.19 -23.58
N ILE A 244 31.02 4.64 -24.35
CA ILE A 244 30.89 3.20 -24.59
C ILE A 244 31.12 2.90 -26.10
N PRO A 245 31.43 1.64 -26.48
CA PRO A 245 31.61 1.28 -27.87
C PRO A 245 30.41 1.68 -28.75
N ALA A 246 30.66 2.32 -29.89
CA ALA A 246 29.62 2.84 -30.78
C ALA A 246 28.58 1.77 -31.19
N GLY A 247 28.98 0.53 -31.38
CA GLY A 247 28.06 -0.58 -31.71
C GLY A 247 27.04 -0.91 -30.64
N LEU A 248 27.22 -0.42 -29.40
CA LEU A 248 26.24 -0.59 -28.30
C LEU A 248 25.29 0.61 -28.16
N VAL A 249 25.75 1.81 -28.60
CA VAL A 249 24.98 3.06 -28.39
C VAL A 249 23.60 2.98 -29.02
N ASP A 250 23.49 2.56 -30.27
CA ASP A 250 22.21 2.46 -30.99
C ASP A 250 21.22 1.52 -30.28
N SER A 251 21.72 0.34 -29.88
CA SER A 251 20.88 -0.65 -29.19
C SER A 251 20.37 -0.12 -27.85
N ILE A 252 21.24 0.50 -27.05
CA ILE A 252 20.89 1.08 -25.75
C ILE A 252 19.93 2.24 -25.93
N HIS A 253 20.16 3.11 -26.90
CA HIS A 253 19.26 4.23 -27.19
C HIS A 253 17.86 3.74 -27.60
N LEU A 254 17.77 2.68 -28.41
CA LEU A 254 16.49 2.05 -28.73
C LEU A 254 15.75 1.60 -27.46
N LEU A 255 16.46 0.93 -26.52
CA LEU A 255 15.88 0.47 -25.26
C LEU A 255 15.42 1.64 -24.37
N ILE A 256 16.21 2.72 -24.30
CA ILE A 256 15.81 3.95 -23.59
C ILE A 256 14.54 4.54 -24.21
N LYS A 257 14.50 4.72 -25.55
CA LYS A 257 13.31 5.26 -26.24
C LYS A 257 12.05 4.45 -25.97
N GLN A 258 12.14 3.12 -26.10
CA GLN A 258 11.00 2.23 -25.82
C GLN A 258 10.55 2.29 -24.37
N THR A 259 11.49 2.32 -23.41
CA THR A 259 11.16 2.43 -21.99
C THR A 259 10.50 3.78 -21.67
N LEU A 260 10.97 4.88 -22.27
CA LEU A 260 10.36 6.19 -22.10
C LEU A 260 8.96 6.27 -22.74
N GLN A 261 8.71 5.58 -23.87
CA GLN A 261 7.37 5.47 -24.45
C GLN A 261 6.41 4.72 -23.52
N GLN A 262 6.86 3.63 -22.89
CA GLN A 262 6.07 2.91 -21.87
C GLN A 262 5.78 3.78 -20.66
N LEU A 263 6.75 4.58 -20.19
CA LEU A 263 6.54 5.55 -19.11
C LEU A 263 5.49 6.60 -19.47
N ASP A 264 5.51 7.15 -20.69
CA ASP A 264 4.51 8.11 -21.17
C ASP A 264 3.10 7.50 -21.17
N LEU A 265 2.97 6.24 -21.59
CA LEU A 265 1.69 5.52 -21.57
C LEU A 265 1.20 5.28 -20.14
N LEU A 266 2.08 4.83 -19.24
CA LEU A 266 1.75 4.64 -17.83
C LEU A 266 1.33 5.94 -17.15
N ASN A 267 2.01 7.04 -17.43
CA ASN A 267 1.63 8.36 -16.91
C ASN A 267 0.20 8.74 -17.32
N LYS A 268 -0.16 8.53 -18.60
CA LYS A 268 -1.53 8.78 -19.08
C LYS A 268 -2.56 7.88 -18.37
N HIS A 269 -2.22 6.62 -18.13
CA HIS A 269 -3.11 5.70 -17.39
C HIS A 269 -3.28 6.12 -15.94
N LEU A 270 -2.20 6.50 -15.25
CA LEU A 270 -2.23 7.00 -13.88
C LEU A 270 -3.10 8.26 -13.75
N GLU A 271 -2.99 9.21 -14.68
CA GLU A 271 -3.82 10.42 -14.68
C GLU A 271 -5.32 10.10 -14.90
N ARG A 272 -5.64 9.16 -15.81
CA ARG A 272 -7.02 8.71 -16.00
C ARG A 272 -7.58 8.05 -14.73
N LEU A 273 -6.76 7.22 -14.08
CA LEU A 273 -7.15 6.58 -12.81
C LEU A 273 -7.34 7.58 -11.68
N LYS A 274 -6.47 8.57 -11.53
CA LYS A 274 -6.65 9.66 -10.54
C LYS A 274 -8.01 10.35 -10.72
N LYS A 275 -8.37 10.71 -11.95
CA LYS A 275 -9.67 11.34 -12.26
C LYS A 275 -10.83 10.40 -11.90
N ARG A 276 -10.73 9.11 -12.23
CA ARG A 276 -11.78 8.13 -11.88
C ARG A 276 -11.88 7.92 -10.36
N ILE A 277 -10.76 7.78 -9.67
CA ILE A 277 -10.72 7.66 -8.20
C ILE A 277 -11.36 8.89 -7.55
N ALA A 278 -11.02 10.10 -7.98
CA ALA A 278 -11.62 11.33 -7.48
C ALA A 278 -13.15 11.36 -7.67
N LYS A 279 -13.65 10.91 -8.83
CA LYS A 279 -15.09 10.80 -9.11
C LYS A 279 -15.81 9.80 -8.19
N GLU A 280 -15.19 8.63 -7.95
CA GLU A 280 -15.78 7.63 -7.03
C GLU A 280 -15.72 8.11 -5.57
N MET A 281 -14.62 8.78 -5.20
CA MET A 281 -14.40 9.32 -3.87
C MET A 281 -15.42 10.39 -3.51
N ALA A 282 -15.83 11.23 -4.46
CA ALA A 282 -16.84 12.28 -4.25
C ALA A 282 -18.22 11.75 -3.82
N LYS A 283 -18.48 10.45 -4.03
CA LYS A 283 -19.72 9.79 -3.60
C LYS A 283 -19.69 9.37 -2.12
N ILE A 284 -18.52 9.41 -1.46
CA ILE A 284 -18.33 8.97 -0.09
C ILE A 284 -18.03 10.19 0.78
N LYS A 285 -18.88 10.46 1.76
CA LYS A 285 -18.64 11.53 2.73
C LYS A 285 -17.55 11.10 3.71
N HIS A 286 -16.50 11.92 3.87
CA HIS A 286 -15.38 11.63 4.76
C HIS A 286 -14.58 12.88 5.09
N PRO A 287 -13.95 12.97 6.27
CA PRO A 287 -13.20 14.16 6.69
C PRO A 287 -11.72 14.16 6.25
N LEU A 288 -11.17 13.09 5.64
CA LEU A 288 -9.72 12.91 5.48
C LEU A 288 -9.03 13.94 4.58
N LEU A 289 -9.76 14.56 3.64
CA LEU A 289 -9.19 15.62 2.79
C LEU A 289 -8.90 16.93 3.54
N SER A 290 -9.44 17.10 4.75
CA SER A 290 -9.09 18.26 5.60
C SER A 290 -7.71 18.16 6.22
N ILE A 291 -7.06 17.00 6.17
CA ILE A 291 -5.71 16.81 6.71
C ILE A 291 -4.69 17.38 5.72
N PRO A 292 -3.89 18.43 6.09
CA PRO A 292 -2.84 18.95 5.22
C PRO A 292 -1.87 17.85 4.78
N GLY A 293 -1.67 17.72 3.47
CA GLY A 293 -0.80 16.68 2.89
C GLY A 293 -1.51 15.37 2.52
N ILE A 294 -2.79 15.19 2.82
CA ILE A 294 -3.55 14.04 2.30
C ILE A 294 -4.30 14.41 1.04
N GLY A 295 -3.79 13.94 -0.09
CA GLY A 295 -4.44 14.12 -1.39
C GLY A 295 -5.55 13.08 -1.68
N PRO A 296 -6.36 13.31 -2.74
CA PRO A 296 -7.53 12.47 -3.04
C PRO A 296 -7.23 10.98 -3.21
N VAL A 297 -6.12 10.61 -3.86
CA VAL A 297 -5.75 9.21 -4.07
C VAL A 297 -5.39 8.51 -2.75
N THR A 298 -4.65 9.21 -1.89
CA THR A 298 -4.25 8.67 -0.57
C THR A 298 -5.47 8.52 0.34
N ALA A 299 -6.36 9.52 0.38
CA ALA A 299 -7.61 9.44 1.11
C ALA A 299 -8.48 8.29 0.59
N ALA A 300 -8.62 8.17 -0.74
CA ALA A 300 -9.37 7.08 -1.37
C ALA A 300 -8.83 5.69 -1.00
N LEU A 301 -7.51 5.52 -1.03
CA LEU A 301 -6.86 4.27 -0.64
C LEU A 301 -7.16 3.91 0.82
N LEU A 302 -7.01 4.88 1.73
CA LEU A 302 -7.27 4.65 3.16
C LEU A 302 -8.74 4.27 3.39
N ILE A 303 -9.68 5.01 2.83
CA ILE A 303 -11.12 4.77 2.97
C ILE A 303 -11.51 3.43 2.36
N ALA A 304 -11.03 3.13 1.15
CA ALA A 304 -11.35 1.89 0.46
C ALA A 304 -10.85 0.64 1.22
N GLU A 305 -9.68 0.72 1.86
CA GLU A 305 -9.11 -0.40 2.62
C GLU A 305 -9.63 -0.48 4.06
N ILE A 306 -9.99 0.65 4.67
CA ILE A 306 -10.65 0.69 5.99
C ILE A 306 -12.11 0.21 5.87
N GLY A 307 -12.84 0.67 4.85
CA GLY A 307 -14.27 0.45 4.75
C GLY A 307 -15.04 1.10 5.89
N ASP A 308 -15.97 0.38 6.49
CA ASP A 308 -16.68 0.86 7.67
C ASP A 308 -15.75 0.87 8.89
N ILE A 309 -15.57 2.05 9.49
CA ILE A 309 -14.72 2.24 10.67
C ILE A 309 -15.32 1.57 11.92
N SER A 310 -16.64 1.40 11.99
CA SER A 310 -17.32 0.80 13.13
C SER A 310 -16.93 -0.67 13.39
N ARG A 311 -16.37 -1.34 12.37
CA ARG A 311 -15.84 -2.71 12.51
C ARG A 311 -14.60 -2.82 13.40
N PHE A 312 -13.99 -1.70 13.75
CA PHE A 312 -12.81 -1.66 14.62
C PHE A 312 -13.20 -1.07 15.99
N ASP A 313 -13.10 -1.85 17.04
CA ASP A 313 -13.43 -1.40 18.40
C ASP A 313 -12.57 -0.20 18.87
N ASN A 314 -11.34 -0.10 18.33
CA ASN A 314 -10.39 0.97 18.66
C ASN A 314 -9.27 1.09 17.60
N GLU A 315 -8.48 2.16 17.72
CA GLU A 315 -7.37 2.44 16.81
C GLU A 315 -6.26 1.36 16.84
N ALA A 316 -6.13 0.59 17.93
CA ALA A 316 -5.15 -0.50 18.00
C ALA A 316 -5.54 -1.69 17.12
N LYS A 317 -6.85 -1.96 16.97
CA LYS A 317 -7.37 -2.97 16.04
C LYS A 317 -7.13 -2.55 14.59
N LEU A 318 -7.36 -1.27 14.26
CA LEU A 318 -7.06 -0.72 12.94
C LEU A 318 -5.54 -0.81 12.63
N ALA A 319 -4.69 -0.45 13.59
CA ALA A 319 -3.23 -0.58 13.44
C ALA A 319 -2.79 -2.03 13.24
N LYS A 320 -3.39 -2.98 13.96
CA LYS A 320 -3.15 -4.41 13.79
C LYS A 320 -3.60 -4.88 12.42
N PHE A 321 -4.75 -4.43 11.94
CA PHE A 321 -5.25 -4.73 10.60
C PHE A 321 -4.33 -4.17 9.51
N ALA A 322 -3.74 -2.98 9.69
CA ALA A 322 -2.73 -2.44 8.79
C ALA A 322 -1.35 -3.11 8.95
N GLY A 323 -1.12 -3.91 9.99
CA GLY A 323 0.18 -4.50 10.31
C GLY A 323 1.22 -3.47 10.80
N LEU A 324 0.74 -2.36 11.37
CA LEU A 324 1.55 -1.29 11.98
C LEU A 324 1.64 -1.49 13.50
N THR A 325 2.04 -2.69 13.91
CA THR A 325 2.26 -3.10 15.30
C THR A 325 3.61 -3.79 15.44
N TRP A 326 4.16 -3.81 16.64
CA TRP A 326 5.45 -4.42 16.94
C TRP A 326 5.26 -5.58 17.90
N ARG A 327 5.98 -6.68 17.67
CA ARG A 327 5.97 -7.84 18.56
C ARG A 327 6.97 -7.60 19.69
N LYS A 328 6.52 -7.76 20.92
CA LYS A 328 7.42 -7.89 22.06
C LYS A 328 8.06 -9.26 22.02
N ARG A 329 9.36 -9.31 22.27
CA ARG A 329 10.12 -10.54 22.48
C ARG A 329 10.70 -10.48 23.89
N GLU A 330 10.01 -11.12 24.81
CA GLU A 330 10.39 -11.19 26.24
C GLU A 330 10.36 -12.66 26.64
N SER A 331 11.39 -13.15 27.30
CA SER A 331 11.49 -14.50 27.82
C SER A 331 12.29 -14.47 29.13
N GLY A 332 11.64 -14.71 30.25
CA GLY A 332 12.27 -14.56 31.57
C GLY A 332 12.84 -13.16 31.77
N ASN A 333 14.13 -13.08 32.01
CA ASN A 333 14.84 -11.80 32.19
C ASN A 333 15.32 -11.18 30.84
N PHE A 334 15.07 -11.85 29.71
CA PHE A 334 15.47 -11.35 28.40
C PHE A 334 14.41 -10.42 27.83
N ARG A 335 14.80 -9.20 27.50
CA ARG A 335 14.03 -8.27 26.67
C ARG A 335 14.82 -7.97 25.41
N ALA A 336 14.23 -8.23 24.26
CA ALA A 336 14.86 -7.85 23.01
C ALA A 336 14.95 -6.30 22.89
N GLU A 337 16.13 -5.79 22.64
CA GLU A 337 16.37 -4.35 22.42
C GLU A 337 15.68 -3.86 21.15
N GLU A 338 15.60 -4.71 20.10
CA GLU A 338 14.93 -4.37 18.84
C GLU A 338 13.63 -5.15 18.67
N THR A 339 12.57 -4.43 18.36
CA THR A 339 11.26 -5.00 18.04
C THR A 339 10.94 -4.76 16.56
N PHE A 340 10.62 -5.83 15.85
CA PHE A 340 10.26 -5.74 14.44
C PHE A 340 8.77 -5.51 14.24
N MET A 341 8.44 -4.67 13.24
CA MET A 341 7.06 -4.47 12.81
C MET A 341 6.48 -5.79 12.29
N THR A 342 5.26 -6.14 12.70
CA THR A 342 4.64 -7.44 12.39
C THR A 342 4.42 -7.64 10.89
N LYS A 343 4.12 -6.56 10.15
CA LYS A 343 3.79 -6.56 8.71
C LYS A 343 2.69 -7.58 8.32
N SER A 344 2.09 -8.28 9.31
CA SER A 344 0.94 -9.14 9.10
C SER A 344 -0.33 -8.28 9.04
N GLY A 345 -1.11 -8.40 7.98
CA GLY A 345 -2.33 -7.61 7.80
C GLY A 345 -2.39 -7.01 6.39
N ASN A 346 -3.28 -6.05 6.20
CA ASN A 346 -3.54 -5.44 4.91
C ASN A 346 -2.33 -4.63 4.41
N VAL A 347 -1.69 -5.12 3.34
CA VAL A 347 -0.49 -4.52 2.76
C VAL A 347 -0.78 -3.16 2.11
N TYR A 348 -1.95 -3.02 1.47
CA TYR A 348 -2.35 -1.78 0.79
C TYR A 348 -2.69 -0.68 1.79
N LEU A 349 -3.38 -1.03 2.89
CA LEU A 349 -3.65 -0.08 3.96
C LEU A 349 -2.35 0.39 4.64
N ARG A 350 -1.42 -0.52 4.91
CA ARG A 350 -0.11 -0.16 5.44
C ARG A 350 0.65 0.76 4.49
N TYR A 351 0.65 0.46 3.19
CA TYR A 351 1.24 1.33 2.16
C TYR A 351 0.60 2.72 2.20
N GLY A 352 -0.73 2.80 2.23
CA GLY A 352 -1.47 4.06 2.31
C GLY A 352 -1.09 4.90 3.53
N PHE A 353 -0.99 4.28 4.72
CA PHE A 353 -0.55 4.97 5.93
C PHE A 353 0.90 5.46 5.85
N LEU A 354 1.81 4.68 5.26
CA LEU A 354 3.21 5.09 5.09
C LEU A 354 3.33 6.26 4.10
N MET A 355 2.62 6.22 2.98
CA MET A 355 2.61 7.31 2.00
C MET A 355 1.96 8.58 2.56
N ALA A 356 0.84 8.45 3.28
CA ALA A 356 0.23 9.56 3.98
C ALA A 356 1.18 10.17 5.02
N ALA A 357 1.84 9.35 5.84
CA ALA A 357 2.82 9.81 6.82
C ALA A 357 4.00 10.56 6.17
N GLN A 358 4.52 10.04 5.04
CA GLN A 358 5.58 10.72 4.30
C GLN A 358 5.13 12.10 3.78
N SER A 359 3.89 12.20 3.31
CA SER A 359 3.34 13.48 2.86
C SER A 359 3.13 14.45 4.02
N LEU A 360 2.61 13.97 5.17
CA LEU A 360 2.40 14.80 6.35
C LEU A 360 3.72 15.37 6.92
N VAL A 361 4.80 14.63 6.87
CA VAL A 361 6.14 15.12 7.29
C VAL A 361 6.55 16.36 6.51
N ASN A 362 6.07 16.52 5.26
CA ASN A 362 6.41 17.67 4.42
C ASN A 362 5.39 18.82 4.47
N HIS A 363 4.18 18.59 5.01
CA HIS A 363 3.06 19.53 4.89
C HIS A 363 2.35 19.81 6.23
N ASN A 364 2.84 19.24 7.35
CA ASN A 364 2.21 19.38 8.65
C ASN A 364 3.27 19.42 9.76
N ASP A 365 3.40 20.54 10.43
CA ASP A 365 4.47 20.81 11.41
C ASP A 365 4.42 19.82 12.59
N GLU A 366 3.22 19.48 13.12
CA GLU A 366 3.06 18.49 14.20
C GLU A 366 3.65 17.12 13.84
N TYR A 367 3.49 16.71 12.56
CA TYR A 367 3.99 15.43 12.08
C TYR A 367 5.46 15.51 11.69
N GLN A 368 5.93 16.65 11.18
CA GLN A 368 7.34 16.91 10.91
C GLN A 368 8.17 16.84 12.20
N ASP A 369 7.75 17.56 13.26
CA ASP A 369 8.41 17.55 14.57
C ASP A 369 8.43 16.16 15.19
N TYR A 370 7.30 15.44 15.12
CA TYR A 370 7.23 14.07 15.61
C TYR A 370 8.19 13.14 14.86
N TYR A 371 8.22 13.24 13.52
CA TYR A 371 9.13 12.47 12.70
C TYR A 371 10.59 12.79 13.01
N GLN A 372 10.98 14.07 13.09
CA GLN A 372 12.34 14.48 13.34
C GLN A 372 12.84 14.01 14.72
N ARG A 373 11.99 14.10 15.74
CA ARG A 373 12.29 13.55 17.07
C ARG A 373 12.53 12.04 17.01
N LYS A 374 11.68 11.30 16.30
CA LYS A 374 11.82 9.84 16.15
C LYS A 374 13.00 9.44 15.26
N PHE A 375 13.39 10.28 14.33
CA PHE A 375 14.56 10.09 13.47
C PHE A 375 15.86 10.21 14.30
N ASN A 376 15.94 11.17 15.21
CA ASN A 376 17.12 11.42 16.03
C ASN A 376 17.31 10.40 17.17
N GLU A 377 16.29 9.59 17.51
CA GLU A 377 16.37 8.58 18.59
C GLU A 377 17.34 7.42 18.29
N THR A 378 17.67 7.16 17.02
CA THR A 378 18.52 6.02 16.65
C THR A 378 19.29 6.29 15.36
N PRO A 379 20.59 5.90 15.30
CA PRO A 379 21.37 6.05 14.08
C PRO A 379 21.06 4.94 13.05
N ARG A 380 20.52 3.79 13.48
CA ARG A 380 20.25 2.66 12.59
C ARG A 380 18.82 2.71 12.06
N HIS A 381 18.66 2.61 10.73
CA HIS A 381 17.37 2.62 10.05
C HIS A 381 16.44 3.78 10.46
N ALA A 382 17.01 4.91 10.87
CA ALA A 382 16.32 6.07 11.46
C ALA A 382 15.10 6.50 10.64
N HIS A 383 15.25 6.69 9.31
CA HIS A 383 14.15 7.07 8.41
C HIS A 383 12.99 6.06 8.42
N LYS A 384 13.29 4.77 8.18
CA LYS A 384 12.24 3.73 8.11
C LYS A 384 11.50 3.58 9.44
N ARG A 385 12.24 3.65 10.55
CA ARG A 385 11.67 3.58 11.90
C ARG A 385 10.80 4.80 12.19
N ALA A 386 11.32 6.02 12.01
CA ALA A 386 10.59 7.25 12.25
C ALA A 386 9.31 7.33 11.40
N LEU A 387 9.38 7.00 10.10
CA LEU A 387 8.23 6.98 9.22
C LEU A 387 7.16 5.97 9.66
N SER A 388 7.55 4.77 10.08
CA SER A 388 6.62 3.75 10.57
C SER A 388 5.92 4.18 11.87
N LEU A 389 6.63 4.86 12.78
CA LEU A 389 6.05 5.41 14.01
C LEU A 389 5.13 6.59 13.73
N THR A 390 5.48 7.44 12.76
CA THR A 390 4.63 8.53 12.26
C THR A 390 3.34 7.99 11.64
N ALA A 391 3.44 6.94 10.83
CA ALA A 391 2.27 6.24 10.29
C ALA A 391 1.39 5.66 11.41
N ARG A 392 1.98 5.11 12.48
CA ARG A 392 1.20 4.62 13.64
C ARG A 392 0.51 5.76 14.41
N LYS A 393 1.14 6.93 14.52
CA LYS A 393 0.48 8.13 15.08
C LYS A 393 -0.70 8.54 14.21
N LEU A 394 -0.53 8.52 12.87
CA LEU A 394 -1.58 8.86 11.92
C LEU A 394 -2.78 7.90 11.98
N VAL A 395 -2.58 6.61 12.24
CA VAL A 395 -3.68 5.64 12.43
C VAL A 395 -4.64 6.13 13.52
N ARG A 396 -4.12 6.66 14.64
CA ARG A 396 -4.95 7.18 15.75
C ARG A 396 -5.79 8.39 15.30
N LEU A 397 -5.18 9.32 14.58
CA LEU A 397 -5.89 10.48 14.05
C LEU A 397 -7.00 10.06 13.09
N ILE A 398 -6.69 9.22 12.09
CA ILE A 398 -7.66 8.78 11.09
C ILE A 398 -8.80 7.98 11.73
N TYR A 399 -8.49 7.10 12.70
CA TYR A 399 -9.53 6.38 13.45
C TYR A 399 -10.49 7.35 14.13
N SER A 400 -9.97 8.32 14.88
CA SER A 400 -10.78 9.33 15.56
C SER A 400 -11.64 10.12 14.58
N MET A 401 -11.04 10.65 13.51
CA MET A 401 -11.76 11.46 12.52
C MET A 401 -12.88 10.68 11.81
N LEU A 402 -12.62 9.41 11.43
CA LEU A 402 -13.65 8.59 10.78
C LEU A 402 -14.75 8.15 11.75
N SER A 403 -14.42 7.88 13.02
CA SER A 403 -15.41 7.48 14.04
C SER A 403 -16.33 8.63 14.46
N THR A 404 -15.81 9.86 14.50
CA THR A 404 -16.56 11.05 14.92
C THR A 404 -17.05 11.89 13.76
N ASN A 405 -16.61 11.60 12.53
CA ASN A 405 -16.83 12.38 11.32
C ASN A 405 -16.41 13.87 11.45
N GLN A 406 -15.38 14.14 12.28
CA GLN A 406 -14.87 15.49 12.52
C GLN A 406 -13.74 15.83 11.54
N LEU A 407 -13.69 17.10 11.13
CA LEU A 407 -12.57 17.62 10.33
C LEU A 407 -11.27 17.67 11.15
N TYR A 408 -10.15 17.71 10.46
CA TYR A 408 -8.86 17.89 11.09
C TYR A 408 -8.79 19.25 11.80
N MET A 409 -8.28 19.24 13.02
CA MET A 409 -7.96 20.43 13.80
C MET A 409 -6.46 20.46 14.10
N THR A 410 -5.87 21.63 13.99
CA THR A 410 -4.49 21.85 14.43
C THR A 410 -4.36 21.65 15.96
N PRO A 411 -3.15 21.49 16.50
CA PRO A 411 -2.96 21.39 17.96
C PRO A 411 -3.54 22.59 18.71
N GLU A 412 -3.41 23.80 18.15
CA GLU A 412 -3.93 25.05 18.72
C GLU A 412 -5.45 25.05 18.75
N GLU A 413 -6.10 24.69 17.64
CA GLU A 413 -7.56 24.59 17.54
C GLU A 413 -8.10 23.53 18.52
N ARG A 414 -7.44 22.38 18.67
CA ARG A 414 -7.81 21.36 19.65
C ARG A 414 -7.77 21.86 21.08
N ILE A 415 -6.75 22.66 21.44
CA ILE A 415 -6.63 23.28 22.77
C ILE A 415 -7.75 24.27 23.00
N GLN A 416 -8.07 25.10 22.01
CA GLN A 416 -9.17 26.07 22.10
C GLN A 416 -10.54 25.38 22.20
N HIS A 417 -10.78 24.37 21.38
CA HIS A 417 -12.01 23.58 21.40
C HIS A 417 -12.21 22.92 22.77
N ASN A 418 -11.17 22.32 23.35
CA ASN A 418 -11.25 21.68 24.66
C ASN A 418 -11.47 22.69 25.80
N LYS A 419 -10.91 23.90 25.68
CA LYS A 419 -11.19 24.99 26.64
C LYS A 419 -12.65 25.47 26.54
N GLY A 420 -13.17 25.57 25.30
CA GLY A 420 -14.58 25.95 25.06
C GLY A 420 -15.57 24.92 25.61
N VAL A 421 -15.29 23.63 25.41
CA VAL A 421 -16.14 22.54 25.94
C VAL A 421 -16.15 22.51 27.48
N ASN A 422 -15.02 22.76 28.14
CA ASN A 422 -14.94 22.83 29.60
C ASN A 422 -15.66 24.07 30.17
N ASN A 423 -15.77 25.15 29.39
CA ASN A 423 -16.51 26.36 29.78
C ASN A 423 -18.01 26.29 29.45
N SER A 424 -18.44 25.38 28.58
CA SER A 424 -19.84 25.22 28.13
C SER A 424 -20.57 24.05 28.79
N ALA A 425 -19.97 23.39 29.78
CA ALA A 425 -20.65 22.35 30.57
C ALA A 425 -21.80 22.91 31.45
N THR A 426 -22.17 24.22 31.30
CA THR A 426 -23.26 24.88 31.95
C THR A 426 -24.34 25.44 31.00
N SER A 427 -24.32 25.16 29.71
CA SER A 427 -25.42 25.55 28.83
C SER A 427 -25.53 24.59 27.63
N THR A 428 -26.61 23.81 27.66
CA THR A 428 -27.13 22.98 26.59
C THR A 428 -27.64 23.87 25.45
N GLU A 429 -26.90 23.99 24.36
CA GLU A 429 -27.46 24.37 23.05
C GLU A 429 -26.80 23.58 21.94
N SER A 430 -27.66 22.82 21.25
CA SER A 430 -27.32 22.01 20.07
C SER A 430 -27.03 22.95 18.89
N VAL A 431 -25.79 23.05 18.48
CA VAL A 431 -25.41 23.72 17.23
C VAL A 431 -25.54 22.72 16.08
N ASN A 432 -26.56 22.90 15.26
CA ASN A 432 -26.69 22.26 13.96
C ASN A 432 -25.58 22.78 13.02
N LEU A 433 -24.62 21.92 12.71
CA LEU A 433 -23.64 22.20 11.68
C LEU A 433 -24.31 22.04 10.30
N SER A 434 -24.62 23.17 9.67
CA SER A 434 -24.93 23.23 8.24
C SER A 434 -23.72 22.78 7.44
N VAL A 435 -23.95 21.78 6.59
CA VAL A 435 -22.98 21.24 5.65
C VAL A 435 -22.57 22.35 4.67
N VAL A 436 -21.34 22.80 4.74
CA VAL A 436 -20.74 23.62 3.68
C VAL A 436 -20.46 22.71 2.49
N ASP A 437 -21.19 22.89 1.41
CA ASP A 437 -20.91 22.28 0.12
C ASP A 437 -19.53 22.74 -0.37
N ALA A 438 -18.52 21.92 -0.12
CA ALA A 438 -17.22 22.11 -0.74
C ALA A 438 -17.33 21.70 -2.21
N GLN A 439 -17.65 22.66 -3.08
CA GLN A 439 -17.46 22.49 -4.52
C GLN A 439 -15.99 22.18 -4.77
N ILE A 440 -15.73 20.94 -5.19
CA ILE A 440 -14.42 20.49 -5.60
C ILE A 440 -14.06 21.21 -6.88
N ASN A 441 -13.27 22.26 -6.77
CA ASN A 441 -12.75 23.01 -7.91
C ASN A 441 -11.72 22.14 -8.62
N ILE A 442 -12.06 21.59 -9.78
CA ILE A 442 -11.25 20.69 -10.59
C ILE A 442 -9.93 21.36 -11.05
N SER A 443 -9.88 22.71 -11.01
CA SER A 443 -8.68 23.47 -11.36
C SER A 443 -7.51 23.34 -10.36
N ALA A 444 -7.75 22.85 -9.13
CA ALA A 444 -6.69 22.64 -8.14
C ALA A 444 -5.88 21.34 -8.37
N LEU A 445 -6.28 20.50 -9.32
CA LEU A 445 -5.60 19.23 -9.62
C LEU A 445 -4.31 19.41 -10.43
N ASP A 446 -4.14 20.54 -11.12
CA ASP A 446 -2.99 20.78 -11.99
C ASP A 446 -1.75 21.36 -11.26
N SER A 447 -1.91 21.88 -10.03
CA SER A 447 -0.82 22.56 -9.31
C SER A 447 -0.05 21.69 -8.31
N CYS A 448 -0.49 20.45 -8.04
CA CYS A 448 0.15 19.59 -7.03
C CYS A 448 1.16 18.56 -7.61
N SER A 449 1.42 18.60 -8.92
CA SER A 449 2.30 17.61 -9.58
C SER A 449 3.79 18.00 -9.63
N THR A 450 4.17 19.18 -9.15
CA THR A 450 5.57 19.64 -9.24
C THR A 450 6.00 20.41 -8.02
N LYS A 451 6.35 19.74 -6.94
CA LYS A 451 7.33 20.22 -5.94
C LYS A 451 7.69 19.10 -4.95
N THR A 452 8.45 18.12 -5.41
CA THR A 452 9.29 17.33 -4.51
C THR A 452 10.68 17.94 -4.55
N THR A 453 10.86 19.09 -3.92
CA THR A 453 12.18 19.67 -3.67
C THR A 453 12.79 18.93 -2.49
N LEU A 454 13.77 18.11 -2.79
CA LEU A 454 14.75 17.64 -1.81
C LEU A 454 15.50 18.85 -1.24
N SER A 455 15.23 19.22 0.00
CA SER A 455 16.04 20.19 0.72
C SER A 455 17.45 19.62 0.91
N GLN A 456 18.42 20.34 0.37
CA GLN A 456 19.84 20.06 0.51
C GLN A 456 20.23 20.15 2.00
N HIS A 457 20.71 19.04 2.56
CA HIS A 457 21.36 19.04 3.85
C HIS A 457 22.69 19.81 3.76
N LYS A 458 22.75 20.97 4.40
CA LYS A 458 24.00 21.67 4.71
C LYS A 458 24.91 20.74 5.52
N LYS A 459 26.07 20.41 4.95
CA LYS A 459 27.19 19.78 5.66
C LYS A 459 27.70 20.71 6.74
N VAL A 460 27.50 20.35 8.00
CA VAL A 460 28.28 20.89 9.10
C VAL A 460 29.58 20.09 9.15
N LYS A 461 30.71 20.79 8.91
CA LYS A 461 32.07 20.27 9.15
C LYS A 461 32.30 20.21 10.65
N SER A 462 32.62 19.06 11.19
CA SER A 462 33.33 18.95 12.47
C SER A 462 34.64 18.20 12.22
N THR A 463 35.72 18.94 12.44
CA THR A 463 37.11 18.47 12.53
C THR A 463 37.32 17.81 13.90
N SER A 464 37.87 16.61 13.96
CA SER A 464 38.87 16.20 14.96
C SER A 464 39.47 14.83 14.66
N ALA A 465 40.71 14.85 14.48
CA ALA A 465 41.91 14.05 14.64
C ALA A 465 41.82 12.64 15.21
N ALA A 466 42.45 11.75 14.41
CA ALA A 466 43.38 10.66 14.70
C ALA A 466 43.32 9.89 16.01
N LYS A 467 43.27 8.58 15.93
CA LYS A 467 44.34 7.64 16.34
C LYS A 467 44.06 6.18 15.90
N SER A 468 45.16 5.57 15.49
CA SER A 468 45.42 4.22 15.01
C SER A 468 45.11 3.09 16.02
N SER A 469 44.72 1.91 15.56
CA SER A 469 45.56 0.67 15.52
C SER A 469 44.73 -0.60 15.33
N SER A 470 45.13 -1.34 14.32
CA SER A 470 45.27 -2.81 14.21
C SER A 470 44.33 -3.78 14.95
N ARG A 471 43.62 -4.63 14.19
CA ARG A 471 43.84 -6.08 14.14
C ARG A 471 42.90 -6.78 13.17
N GLN A 472 43.52 -7.50 12.27
CA GLN A 472 42.91 -8.48 11.37
C GLN A 472 42.23 -9.61 12.17
N LYS A 473 41.00 -10.00 11.72
CA LYS A 473 40.64 -11.40 11.62
C LYS A 473 39.57 -11.62 10.52
N ARG A 474 39.96 -12.43 9.59
CA ARG A 474 39.28 -13.01 8.46
C ARG A 474 38.18 -13.96 8.94
N THR A 475 36.97 -13.82 8.44
CA THR A 475 36.05 -14.97 8.23
C THR A 475 35.18 -14.67 7.03
N GLN A 476 35.33 -15.49 6.03
CA GLN A 476 34.49 -15.56 4.83
C GLN A 476 33.06 -15.92 5.25
N ARG A 477 32.09 -15.17 4.79
CA ARG A 477 30.70 -15.62 4.70
C ARG A 477 30.14 -15.14 3.36
N THR A 478 29.75 -16.14 2.59
CA THR A 478 29.05 -16.12 1.31
C THR A 478 27.99 -15.05 1.22
N GLN A 479 28.10 -14.24 0.16
CA GLN A 479 27.08 -13.29 -0.27
C GLN A 479 25.96 -14.07 -0.95
N ASN A 480 24.77 -14.02 -0.37
CA ASN A 480 23.52 -14.26 -1.10
C ASN A 480 22.98 -12.91 -1.60
N PRO A 481 22.51 -12.83 -2.84
CA PRO A 481 21.95 -11.62 -3.38
C PRO A 481 20.60 -11.27 -2.70
N PRO A 482 20.16 -9.99 -2.73
CA PRO A 482 18.95 -9.55 -2.06
C PRO A 482 17.71 -10.16 -2.74
N GLU A 483 16.89 -10.81 -1.95
CA GLU A 483 15.57 -11.30 -2.37
C GLU A 483 14.71 -10.18 -2.96
N GLN A 484 14.39 -10.34 -4.21
CA GLN A 484 13.38 -9.57 -4.92
C GLN A 484 12.03 -9.84 -4.27
N TYR A 485 11.35 -8.79 -3.81
CA TYR A 485 9.96 -8.87 -3.39
C TYR A 485 9.07 -9.14 -4.61
N ALA A 486 8.89 -10.41 -4.93
CA ALA A 486 7.81 -10.84 -5.80
C ALA A 486 6.49 -10.66 -5.04
N VAL A 487 5.66 -9.75 -5.50
CA VAL A 487 4.23 -9.73 -5.18
C VAL A 487 3.65 -10.87 -6.01
N ASN A 488 3.52 -12.04 -5.40
CA ASN A 488 2.73 -13.11 -6.02
C ASN A 488 1.27 -12.63 -6.11
N THR A 489 0.81 -12.58 -7.35
CA THR A 489 -0.57 -12.35 -7.77
C THR A 489 -1.53 -13.37 -7.18
#